data_02f38e4507e6bd47cd3268456052d536
#
_entry.id   02f38e4507e6bd47cd3268456052d536
#
_cell.length_a   1.000
_cell.length_b   1.000
_cell.length_c   1.000
_cell.angle_alpha   90.00
_cell.angle_beta   90.00
_cell.angle_gamma   90.00
#
_symmetry.space_group_name_H-M   'P 1'
#
loop_
_entity.id
_entity.type
_entity.pdbx_description
1 polymer ?
#
loop_
_entity_poly.entity_id
_entity_poly.type
_entity_poly.pdbx_seq_one_letter_code
_entity_poly.pdbx_strand_id
1 'polypeptide(L)'
;MTTKPHLIALDLDGTLLNGEKNITERTKAVIFEAKKQGHHVAIATGRPYRASVRYYNELALTTPIVNFNGAFVHHPLDQSFGTYHSPMELETAKAIIASCNEINVKNMIAEVLDDVYLHQHDEFIMQNMIMEDSSIYTGEIHTNLKDHPTSLLIHPGEEQLATLRSMLKEQHAEMIEHRVWAAPLNIIEIVRAGLNKAVGLKRLAEHFNVPQERIIAFGDEDNDLEMIEYAGTGVAMGNGIDQLKNIANETTVTNEEDGVATFLEHRLNLAISDERRLS
;
A
#
# COMPACT_ATOMS: atom_id res chain seq x y z
N MET A 1 35.15 1.49 3.60
CA MET A 1 34.54 0.89 2.39
C MET A 1 33.11 1.38 2.32
N THR A 2 32.71 2.11 1.29
CA THR A 2 31.31 2.53 1.14
C THR A 2 30.48 1.29 0.89
N THR A 3 29.58 0.97 1.81
CA THR A 3 28.58 -0.10 1.61
C THR A 3 27.75 0.24 0.38
N LYS A 4 27.59 -0.71 -0.52
CA LYS A 4 26.73 -0.50 -1.68
C LYS A 4 25.27 -0.28 -1.20
N PRO A 5 24.53 0.70 -1.72
CA PRO A 5 23.18 1.01 -1.24
C PRO A 5 22.21 -0.16 -1.41
N HIS A 6 21.29 -0.31 -0.48
CA HIS A 6 20.10 -1.16 -0.59
C HIS A 6 18.89 -0.28 -0.95
N LEU A 7 17.90 -0.87 -1.59
CA LEU A 7 16.54 -0.34 -1.66
C LEU A 7 15.72 -1.03 -0.57
N ILE A 8 15.18 -0.25 0.35
CA ILE A 8 14.37 -0.72 1.49
C ILE A 8 12.92 -0.32 1.19
N ALA A 9 12.07 -1.30 0.97
CA ALA A 9 10.65 -1.10 0.71
C ALA A 9 9.84 -1.42 1.96
N LEU A 10 9.02 -0.48 2.38
CA LEU A 10 8.23 -0.56 3.60
C LEU A 10 6.74 -0.51 3.27
N ASP A 11 6.00 -1.55 3.62
CA ASP A 11 4.56 -1.39 3.77
C ASP A 11 4.25 -0.50 4.99
N LEU A 12 3.03 0.02 5.07
CA LEU A 12 2.59 0.90 6.14
C LEU A 12 1.84 0.16 7.24
N ASP A 13 0.65 -0.34 6.94
CA ASP A 13 -0.29 -0.88 7.92
C ASP A 13 0.12 -2.25 8.42
N GLY A 14 0.32 -2.42 9.73
CA GLY A 14 0.80 -3.67 10.29
C GLY A 14 2.30 -3.93 10.08
N THR A 15 3.00 -3.04 9.37
CA THR A 15 4.44 -3.14 9.09
C THR A 15 5.22 -1.97 9.69
N LEU A 16 5.18 -0.80 9.06
CA LEU A 16 5.88 0.40 9.55
C LEU A 16 5.13 1.09 10.69
N LEU A 17 3.79 1.01 10.65
CA LEU A 17 2.90 1.67 11.59
C LEU A 17 2.49 0.75 12.73
N ASN A 18 2.50 1.28 13.94
CA ASN A 18 1.91 0.62 15.11
C ASN A 18 0.37 0.67 15.08
N GLY A 19 -0.30 0.07 16.07
CA GLY A 19 -1.75 0.04 16.18
C GLY A 19 -2.42 1.42 16.30
N GLU A 20 -1.67 2.43 16.73
CA GLU A 20 -2.13 3.83 16.80
C GLU A 20 -1.88 4.59 15.48
N LYS A 21 -1.41 3.89 14.43
CA LYS A 21 -1.07 4.46 13.12
C LYS A 21 0.06 5.51 13.17
N ASN A 22 1.00 5.32 14.07
CA ASN A 22 2.20 6.15 14.20
C ASN A 22 3.47 5.37 13.86
N ILE A 23 4.51 6.09 13.43
CA ILE A 23 5.88 5.56 13.32
C ILE A 23 6.58 5.88 14.64
N THR A 24 7.14 4.89 15.31
CA THR A 24 7.84 5.11 16.57
C THR A 24 9.12 5.91 16.38
N GLU A 25 9.57 6.62 17.40
CA GLU A 25 10.81 7.40 17.33
C GLU A 25 12.04 6.52 17.08
N ARG A 26 12.04 5.30 17.62
CA ARG A 26 13.11 4.32 17.34
C ARG A 26 13.16 3.95 15.87
N THR A 27 12.02 3.61 15.27
CA THR A 27 11.92 3.23 13.86
C THR A 27 12.31 4.40 12.95
N LYS A 28 11.89 5.63 13.26
CA LYS A 28 12.34 6.84 12.55
C LYS A 28 13.87 6.99 12.61
N ALA A 29 14.45 6.88 13.80
CA ALA A 29 15.89 7.06 13.98
C ALA A 29 16.69 6.03 13.15
N VAL A 30 16.23 4.77 13.10
CA VAL A 30 16.85 3.71 12.29
C VAL A 30 16.75 4.02 10.81
N ILE A 31 15.58 4.44 10.34
CA ILE A 31 15.37 4.81 8.93
C ILE A 31 16.24 6.01 8.54
N PHE A 32 16.34 7.03 9.39
CA PHE A 32 17.23 8.17 9.13
C PHE A 32 18.69 7.77 9.07
N GLU A 33 19.13 6.87 9.93
CA GLU A 33 20.51 6.37 9.88
C GLU A 33 20.76 5.53 8.62
N ALA A 34 19.81 4.68 8.22
CA ALA A 34 19.90 3.94 6.96
C ALA A 34 20.03 4.88 5.74
N LYS A 35 19.21 5.93 5.68
CA LYS A 35 19.29 6.97 4.63
C LYS A 35 20.63 7.69 4.65
N LYS A 36 21.14 8.05 5.83
CA LYS A 36 22.44 8.71 6.00
C LYS A 36 23.61 7.83 5.53
N GLN A 37 23.49 6.50 5.65
CA GLN A 37 24.45 5.54 5.10
C GLN A 37 24.30 5.32 3.58
N GLY A 38 23.37 6.01 2.93
CA GLY A 38 23.17 6.00 1.49
C GLY A 38 22.19 4.94 0.99
N HIS A 39 21.40 4.31 1.87
CA HIS A 39 20.34 3.42 1.46
C HIS A 39 19.11 4.21 0.97
N HIS A 40 18.41 3.66 -0.01
CA HIS A 40 17.14 4.21 -0.53
C HIS A 40 15.98 3.59 0.25
N VAL A 41 15.19 4.42 0.93
CA VAL A 41 14.00 3.97 1.68
C VAL A 41 12.76 4.46 0.96
N ALA A 42 11.84 3.56 0.66
CA ALA A 42 10.61 3.87 -0.06
C ALA A 42 9.39 3.20 0.61
N ILE A 43 8.25 3.86 0.52
CA ILE A 43 6.96 3.30 0.92
C ILE A 43 6.36 2.55 -0.27
N ALA A 44 5.79 1.36 0.01
CA ALA A 44 5.01 0.57 -0.94
C ALA A 44 3.72 0.09 -0.25
N THR A 45 2.60 0.73 -0.55
CA THR A 45 1.36 0.58 0.20
C THR A 45 0.13 0.42 -0.70
N GLY A 46 -0.95 -0.17 -0.15
CA GLY A 46 -2.28 -0.13 -0.75
C GLY A 46 -2.95 1.24 -0.64
N ARG A 47 -2.50 2.08 0.29
CA ARG A 47 -3.10 3.41 0.50
C ARG A 47 -2.95 4.31 -0.72
N PRO A 48 -3.93 5.24 -0.96
CA PRO A 48 -3.75 6.38 -1.87
C PRO A 48 -2.65 7.32 -1.36
N TYR A 49 -2.15 8.19 -2.25
CA TYR A 49 -1.08 9.12 -1.87
C TYR A 49 -1.51 10.06 -0.75
N ARG A 50 -2.71 10.62 -0.82
CA ARG A 50 -3.29 11.48 0.24
C ARG A 50 -3.23 10.85 1.64
N ALA A 51 -3.38 9.53 1.75
CA ALA A 51 -3.36 8.81 3.02
C ALA A 51 -1.95 8.34 3.46
N SER A 52 -0.94 8.52 2.61
CA SER A 52 0.44 8.09 2.87
C SER A 52 1.45 9.26 2.92
N VAL A 53 1.08 10.42 2.36
CA VAL A 53 1.98 11.59 2.26
C VAL A 53 2.49 12.08 3.61
N ARG A 54 1.69 11.98 4.68
CA ARG A 54 2.15 12.37 6.02
C ARG A 54 3.35 11.56 6.49
N TYR A 55 3.36 10.25 6.26
CA TYR A 55 4.47 9.35 6.61
C TYR A 55 5.68 9.55 5.71
N TYR A 56 5.43 9.81 4.41
CA TYR A 56 6.47 10.19 3.47
C TYR A 56 7.22 11.42 3.94
N ASN A 57 6.50 12.46 4.36
CA ASN A 57 7.05 13.69 4.89
C ASN A 57 7.71 13.51 6.25
N GLU A 58 7.09 12.75 7.17
CA GLU A 58 7.62 12.46 8.50
C GLU A 58 8.97 11.76 8.44
N LEU A 59 9.17 10.84 7.50
CA LEU A 59 10.44 10.19 7.24
C LEU A 59 11.38 11.01 6.34
N ALA A 60 10.96 12.21 5.92
CA ALA A 60 11.70 13.05 4.97
C ALA A 60 12.22 12.24 3.77
N LEU A 61 11.37 11.41 3.17
CA LEU A 61 11.75 10.58 2.03
C LEU A 61 12.02 11.44 0.80
N THR A 62 12.97 10.98 -0.01
CA THR A 62 13.35 11.61 -1.30
C THR A 62 13.40 10.58 -2.41
N THR A 63 12.56 9.57 -2.30
CA THR A 63 12.43 8.45 -3.24
C THR A 63 11.06 8.48 -3.88
N PRO A 64 10.84 7.79 -5.01
CA PRO A 64 9.48 7.53 -5.47
C PRO A 64 8.68 6.73 -4.44
N ILE A 65 7.36 6.81 -4.52
CA ILE A 65 6.41 6.09 -3.68
C ILE A 65 5.54 5.17 -4.53
N VAL A 66 5.17 4.03 -3.97
CA VAL A 66 4.24 3.06 -4.57
C VAL A 66 2.92 3.12 -3.79
N ASN A 67 1.85 3.53 -4.45
CA ASN A 67 0.49 3.62 -3.92
C ASN A 67 -0.46 2.67 -4.64
N PHE A 68 -1.64 2.43 -4.07
CA PHE A 68 -2.71 1.60 -4.63
C PHE A 68 -2.19 0.23 -5.10
N ASN A 69 -1.38 -0.44 -4.25
CA ASN A 69 -0.78 -1.74 -4.58
C ASN A 69 -0.05 -1.75 -5.94
N GLY A 70 0.60 -0.64 -6.31
CA GLY A 70 1.34 -0.53 -7.58
C GLY A 70 0.57 0.10 -8.74
N ALA A 71 -0.72 0.42 -8.58
CA ALA A 71 -1.49 1.11 -9.60
C ALA A 71 -1.05 2.56 -9.84
N PHE A 72 -0.43 3.17 -8.82
CA PHE A 72 0.13 4.51 -8.92
C PHE A 72 1.54 4.57 -8.33
N VAL A 73 2.51 4.90 -9.19
CA VAL A 73 3.93 5.06 -8.80
C VAL A 73 4.42 6.40 -9.32
N HIS A 74 4.88 7.25 -8.43
CA HIS A 74 5.36 8.60 -8.76
C HIS A 74 6.43 9.06 -7.78
N HIS A 75 7.12 10.13 -8.14
CA HIS A 75 8.08 10.77 -7.25
C HIS A 75 7.52 12.12 -6.80
N PRO A 76 7.16 12.29 -5.50
CA PRO A 76 6.52 13.52 -5.02
C PRO A 76 7.38 14.79 -5.20
N LEU A 77 8.71 14.65 -5.22
CA LEU A 77 9.66 15.76 -5.25
C LEU A 77 10.42 15.89 -6.59
N ASP A 78 10.37 14.88 -7.47
CA ASP A 78 11.12 14.87 -8.73
C ASP A 78 10.25 14.43 -9.91
N GLN A 79 9.77 15.39 -10.67
CA GLN A 79 8.94 15.14 -11.85
C GLN A 79 9.70 14.41 -12.99
N SER A 80 11.04 14.40 -12.97
CA SER A 80 11.83 13.72 -13.99
C SER A 80 11.71 12.19 -13.90
N PHE A 81 11.32 11.64 -12.76
CA PHE A 81 11.00 10.21 -12.61
C PHE A 81 9.82 9.78 -13.49
N GLY A 82 8.91 10.72 -13.77
CA GLY A 82 7.65 10.44 -14.45
C GLY A 82 6.57 9.96 -13.49
N THR A 83 5.40 9.69 -14.07
CA THR A 83 4.23 9.18 -13.34
C THR A 83 3.75 7.92 -14.03
N TYR A 84 3.63 6.84 -13.26
CA TYR A 84 3.11 5.56 -13.74
C TYR A 84 1.75 5.35 -13.07
N HIS A 85 0.70 5.61 -13.84
CA HIS A 85 -0.68 5.40 -13.42
C HIS A 85 -1.30 4.31 -14.30
N SER A 86 -1.82 3.28 -13.68
CA SER A 86 -2.42 2.11 -14.33
C SER A 86 -3.85 1.91 -13.81
N PRO A 87 -4.79 2.78 -14.21
CA PRO A 87 -6.16 2.70 -13.75
C PRO A 87 -6.92 1.52 -14.39
N MET A 88 -8.07 1.19 -13.82
CA MET A 88 -9.04 0.27 -14.39
C MET A 88 -9.77 0.94 -15.56
N GLU A 89 -10.14 0.17 -16.59
CA GLU A 89 -10.97 0.70 -17.68
C GLU A 89 -12.33 1.17 -17.17
N LEU A 90 -12.75 2.37 -17.59
CA LEU A 90 -13.99 3.00 -17.13
C LEU A 90 -15.22 2.13 -17.35
N GLU A 91 -15.33 1.46 -18.50
CA GLU A 91 -16.46 0.59 -18.82
C GLU A 91 -16.49 -0.64 -17.90
N THR A 92 -15.34 -1.22 -17.56
CA THR A 92 -15.24 -2.30 -16.58
C THR A 92 -15.69 -1.83 -15.20
N ALA A 93 -15.24 -0.66 -14.76
CA ALA A 93 -15.64 -0.06 -13.50
C ALA A 93 -17.16 0.18 -13.45
N LYS A 94 -17.74 0.74 -14.51
CA LYS A 94 -19.19 0.97 -14.61
C LYS A 94 -20.00 -0.32 -14.61
N ALA A 95 -19.52 -1.37 -15.27
CA ALA A 95 -20.19 -2.69 -15.25
C ALA A 95 -20.20 -3.27 -13.82
N ILE A 96 -19.09 -3.17 -13.09
CA ILE A 96 -19.00 -3.61 -11.68
C ILE A 96 -19.95 -2.78 -10.80
N ILE A 97 -19.95 -1.45 -10.94
CA ILE A 97 -20.85 -0.55 -10.19
C ILE A 97 -22.31 -0.88 -10.46
N ALA A 98 -22.68 -1.14 -11.73
CA ALA A 98 -24.05 -1.53 -12.08
C ALA A 98 -24.47 -2.84 -11.41
N SER A 99 -23.62 -3.87 -11.43
CA SER A 99 -23.87 -5.13 -10.74
C SER A 99 -23.99 -4.97 -9.22
N CYS A 100 -23.17 -4.10 -8.63
CA CYS A 100 -23.27 -3.76 -7.21
C CYS A 100 -24.59 -3.05 -6.86
N ASN A 101 -25.07 -2.17 -7.74
CA ASN A 101 -26.37 -1.51 -7.59
C ASN A 101 -27.54 -2.52 -7.65
N GLU A 102 -27.49 -3.52 -8.55
CA GLU A 102 -28.50 -4.56 -8.66
C GLU A 102 -28.66 -5.38 -7.38
N ILE A 103 -27.57 -5.65 -6.67
CA ILE A 103 -27.60 -6.40 -5.41
C ILE A 103 -27.69 -5.49 -4.16
N ASN A 104 -27.79 -4.19 -4.34
CA ASN A 104 -27.91 -3.19 -3.28
C ASN A 104 -26.81 -3.32 -2.21
N VAL A 105 -25.55 -3.22 -2.59
CA VAL A 105 -24.43 -3.16 -1.63
C VAL A 105 -24.58 -1.96 -0.70
N LYS A 106 -24.00 -2.04 0.51
CA LYS A 106 -24.12 -0.95 1.51
C LYS A 106 -23.56 0.36 1.01
N ASN A 107 -22.37 0.34 0.39
CA ASN A 107 -21.76 1.54 -0.19
C ASN A 107 -20.72 1.16 -1.24
N MET A 108 -20.33 2.14 -2.05
CA MET A 108 -19.26 2.03 -3.04
C MET A 108 -18.44 3.32 -3.06
N ILE A 109 -17.17 3.18 -3.34
CA ILE A 109 -16.25 4.28 -3.56
C ILE A 109 -15.48 4.01 -4.84
N ALA A 110 -15.36 4.99 -5.71
CA ALA A 110 -14.40 4.98 -6.81
C ALA A 110 -13.33 6.05 -6.53
N GLU A 111 -12.09 5.70 -6.71
CA GLU A 111 -10.96 6.61 -6.50
C GLU A 111 -10.28 6.88 -7.84
N VAL A 112 -10.16 8.14 -8.20
CA VAL A 112 -9.36 8.60 -9.35
C VAL A 112 -8.18 9.36 -8.76
N LEU A 113 -7.07 8.66 -8.52
CA LEU A 113 -5.96 9.16 -7.72
C LEU A 113 -6.45 9.63 -6.33
N ASP A 114 -6.35 10.92 -6.05
CA ASP A 114 -6.79 11.49 -4.77
C ASP A 114 -8.25 12.00 -4.78
N ASP A 115 -8.93 12.00 -5.94
CA ASP A 115 -10.36 12.30 -6.04
C ASP A 115 -11.22 11.10 -5.63
N VAL A 116 -12.26 11.34 -4.84
CA VAL A 116 -13.12 10.31 -4.25
C VAL A 116 -14.56 10.47 -4.71
N TYR A 117 -15.10 9.45 -5.36
CA TYR A 117 -16.51 9.36 -5.75
C TYR A 117 -17.21 8.39 -4.80
N LEU A 118 -18.07 8.90 -3.94
CA LEU A 118 -18.78 8.16 -2.89
C LEU A 118 -20.25 7.98 -3.30
N HIS A 119 -20.74 6.74 -3.30
CA HIS A 119 -22.13 6.45 -3.70
C HIS A 119 -23.15 7.13 -2.79
N GLN A 120 -22.98 7.01 -1.49
CA GLN A 120 -23.80 7.70 -0.50
C GLN A 120 -22.96 8.12 0.71
N HIS A 121 -23.37 9.23 1.34
CA HIS A 121 -22.68 9.72 2.52
C HIS A 121 -22.68 8.68 3.65
N ASP A 122 -21.53 8.43 4.23
CA ASP A 122 -21.32 7.44 5.28
C ASP A 122 -20.25 7.99 6.27
N GLU A 123 -20.68 8.27 7.50
CA GLU A 123 -19.81 8.83 8.53
C GLU A 123 -18.61 7.95 8.86
N PHE A 124 -18.79 6.62 8.83
CA PHE A 124 -17.70 5.70 9.10
C PHE A 124 -16.62 5.77 8.01
N ILE A 125 -17.05 5.78 6.74
CA ILE A 125 -16.15 5.93 5.59
C ILE A 125 -15.46 7.28 5.66
N MET A 126 -16.21 8.36 5.92
CA MET A 126 -15.66 9.72 6.02
C MET A 126 -14.55 9.82 7.08
N GLN A 127 -14.77 9.23 8.24
CA GLN A 127 -13.83 9.33 9.36
C GLN A 127 -12.60 8.41 9.21
N ASN A 128 -12.74 7.26 8.55
CA ASN A 128 -11.71 6.23 8.56
C ASN A 128 -10.97 6.07 7.23
N MET A 129 -11.55 6.55 6.12
CA MET A 129 -11.01 6.28 4.77
C MET A 129 -10.73 7.54 3.97
N ILE A 130 -11.35 8.67 4.34
CA ILE A 130 -11.24 9.92 3.58
C ILE A 130 -10.46 10.93 4.40
N MET A 131 -9.44 11.53 3.80
CA MET A 131 -8.62 12.58 4.41
C MET A 131 -9.21 13.95 4.12
N GLU A 132 -8.95 14.93 4.99
CA GLU A 132 -9.51 16.29 4.93
C GLU A 132 -9.27 17.02 3.59
N ASP A 133 -8.15 16.73 2.92
CA ASP A 133 -7.78 17.37 1.65
C ASP A 133 -8.32 16.66 0.39
N SER A 134 -9.23 15.68 0.53
CA SER A 134 -9.78 14.95 -0.60
C SER A 134 -10.89 15.72 -1.29
N SER A 135 -10.91 15.74 -2.63
CA SER A 135 -12.10 16.16 -3.41
C SER A 135 -13.13 15.04 -3.37
N ILE A 136 -14.27 15.29 -2.71
CA ILE A 136 -15.30 14.28 -2.52
C ILE A 136 -16.53 14.62 -3.35
N TYR A 137 -16.94 13.68 -4.18
CA TYR A 137 -18.15 13.75 -5.02
C TYR A 137 -19.14 12.68 -4.56
N THR A 138 -20.20 13.08 -3.87
CA THR A 138 -21.23 12.13 -3.38
C THR A 138 -22.41 12.04 -4.35
N GLY A 139 -22.89 10.84 -4.61
CA GLY A 139 -24.07 10.54 -5.46
C GLY A 139 -23.84 9.38 -6.39
N GLU A 140 -24.64 9.31 -7.46
CA GLU A 140 -24.60 8.21 -8.43
C GLU A 140 -23.23 8.08 -9.13
N ILE A 141 -22.36 7.20 -8.61
CA ILE A 141 -21.01 6.99 -9.12
C ILE A 141 -21.04 6.64 -10.61
N HIS A 142 -21.95 5.75 -11.04
CA HIS A 142 -22.06 5.34 -12.45
C HIS A 142 -22.21 6.54 -13.40
N THR A 143 -22.91 7.57 -12.95
CA THR A 143 -23.14 8.79 -13.73
C THR A 143 -22.02 9.82 -13.56
N ASN A 144 -21.50 9.96 -12.34
CA ASN A 144 -20.55 10.99 -11.98
C ASN A 144 -19.12 10.65 -12.38
N LEU A 145 -18.74 9.36 -12.35
CA LEU A 145 -17.42 8.89 -12.74
C LEU A 145 -17.21 9.05 -14.26
N LYS A 146 -16.25 9.88 -14.65
CA LYS A 146 -15.91 10.19 -16.06
C LYS A 146 -14.54 9.68 -16.45
N ASP A 147 -13.66 9.52 -15.49
CA ASP A 147 -12.29 9.09 -15.70
C ASP A 147 -12.12 7.61 -15.32
N HIS A 148 -11.02 7.01 -15.79
CA HIS A 148 -10.61 5.67 -15.41
C HIS A 148 -10.23 5.61 -13.94
N PRO A 149 -10.93 4.86 -13.07
CA PRO A 149 -10.61 4.83 -11.65
C PRO A 149 -9.33 4.04 -11.36
N THR A 150 -8.58 4.52 -10.38
CA THR A 150 -7.40 3.82 -9.84
C THR A 150 -7.82 2.58 -9.08
N SER A 151 -8.90 2.71 -8.28
CA SER A 151 -9.49 1.63 -7.49
C SER A 151 -11.00 1.76 -7.37
N LEU A 152 -11.66 0.65 -7.04
CA LEU A 152 -13.01 0.62 -6.51
C LEU A 152 -12.98 -0.05 -5.14
N LEU A 153 -13.70 0.52 -4.18
CA LEU A 153 -13.90 -0.05 -2.86
C LEU A 153 -15.39 -0.33 -2.71
N ILE A 154 -15.72 -1.59 -2.49
CA ILE A 154 -17.11 -2.03 -2.34
C ILE A 154 -17.33 -2.46 -0.89
N HIS A 155 -18.30 -1.85 -0.23
CA HIS A 155 -18.76 -2.24 1.10
C HIS A 155 -20.01 -3.10 0.97
N PRO A 156 -19.93 -4.43 0.94
CA PRO A 156 -21.07 -5.32 0.83
C PRO A 156 -21.83 -5.44 2.16
N GLY A 157 -23.04 -5.94 2.11
CA GLY A 157 -23.71 -6.51 3.27
C GLY A 157 -23.03 -7.83 3.70
N GLU A 158 -23.24 -8.25 4.94
CA GLU A 158 -22.60 -9.46 5.50
C GLU A 158 -22.83 -10.71 4.66
N GLU A 159 -24.04 -10.89 4.12
CA GLU A 159 -24.41 -12.06 3.30
C GLU A 159 -23.99 -11.92 1.82
N GLN A 160 -23.55 -10.74 1.39
CA GLN A 160 -23.25 -10.46 -0.02
C GLN A 160 -21.77 -10.73 -0.40
N LEU A 161 -20.87 -10.78 0.58
CA LEU A 161 -19.43 -10.86 0.36
C LEU A 161 -19.04 -12.04 -0.56
N ALA A 162 -19.54 -13.23 -0.27
CA ALA A 162 -19.23 -14.43 -1.06
C ALA A 162 -19.76 -14.35 -2.49
N THR A 163 -21.02 -13.89 -2.65
CA THR A 163 -21.68 -13.71 -3.96
C THR A 163 -20.93 -12.69 -4.81
N LEU A 164 -20.56 -11.55 -4.22
CA LEU A 164 -19.85 -10.50 -4.93
C LEU A 164 -18.45 -10.96 -5.39
N ARG A 165 -17.72 -11.68 -4.52
CA ARG A 165 -16.41 -12.24 -4.90
C ARG A 165 -16.53 -13.26 -6.05
N SER A 166 -17.55 -14.12 -6.03
CA SER A 166 -17.81 -15.09 -7.13
C SER A 166 -18.08 -14.35 -8.44
N MET A 167 -18.97 -13.36 -8.40
CA MET A 167 -19.30 -12.53 -9.56
C MET A 167 -18.07 -11.82 -10.15
N LEU A 168 -17.26 -11.18 -9.32
CA LEU A 168 -16.02 -10.51 -9.74
C LEU A 168 -15.06 -11.48 -10.41
N LYS A 169 -14.89 -12.67 -9.82
CA LYS A 169 -14.03 -13.71 -10.36
C LYS A 169 -14.54 -14.30 -11.67
N GLU A 170 -15.84 -14.52 -11.80
CA GLU A 170 -16.43 -15.14 -12.99
C GLU A 170 -16.51 -14.19 -14.19
N GLN A 171 -16.80 -12.91 -13.93
CA GLN A 171 -17.09 -11.95 -15.00
C GLN A 171 -15.90 -11.05 -15.36
N HIS A 172 -14.95 -10.84 -14.44
CA HIS A 172 -13.93 -9.81 -14.59
C HIS A 172 -12.49 -10.27 -14.29
N ALA A 173 -12.24 -11.56 -14.01
CA ALA A 173 -10.94 -12.06 -13.56
C ALA A 173 -9.74 -11.70 -14.45
N GLU A 174 -9.95 -11.52 -15.75
CA GLU A 174 -8.89 -11.13 -16.67
C GLU A 174 -8.55 -9.62 -16.63
N MET A 175 -9.48 -8.81 -16.10
CA MET A 175 -9.38 -7.34 -16.14
C MET A 175 -9.06 -6.73 -14.79
N ILE A 176 -9.40 -7.42 -13.69
CA ILE A 176 -9.24 -6.91 -12.33
C ILE A 176 -8.66 -7.94 -11.38
N GLU A 177 -8.02 -7.45 -10.32
CA GLU A 177 -7.75 -8.18 -9.09
C GLU A 177 -8.56 -7.59 -7.96
N HIS A 178 -8.97 -8.43 -7.00
CA HIS A 178 -9.70 -7.96 -5.83
C HIS A 178 -9.20 -8.61 -4.55
N ARG A 179 -9.20 -7.84 -3.47
CA ARG A 179 -8.81 -8.25 -2.12
C ARG A 179 -9.91 -7.87 -1.14
N VAL A 180 -9.99 -8.58 -0.03
CA VAL A 180 -10.96 -8.28 1.03
C VAL A 180 -10.20 -7.76 2.23
N TRP A 181 -10.52 -6.57 2.67
CA TRP A 181 -9.98 -6.05 3.93
C TRP A 181 -10.58 -6.79 5.12
N ALA A 182 -9.76 -7.07 6.11
CA ALA A 182 -10.19 -7.81 7.30
C ALA A 182 -11.37 -7.15 8.04
N ALA A 183 -12.06 -7.96 8.84
CA ALA A 183 -13.08 -7.46 9.74
C ALA A 183 -12.52 -6.36 10.68
N PRO A 184 -13.30 -5.34 11.03
CA PRO A 184 -14.76 -5.20 10.81
C PRO A 184 -15.15 -4.58 9.46
N LEU A 185 -14.20 -4.14 8.64
CA LEU A 185 -14.47 -3.38 7.43
C LEU A 185 -15.13 -4.23 6.34
N ASN A 186 -14.62 -5.45 6.09
CA ASN A 186 -15.10 -6.36 5.05
C ASN A 186 -15.26 -5.68 3.67
N ILE A 187 -14.41 -4.70 3.36
CA ILE A 187 -14.42 -3.97 2.09
C ILE A 187 -13.70 -4.80 1.04
N ILE A 188 -14.26 -4.88 -0.16
CA ILE A 188 -13.58 -5.44 -1.32
C ILE A 188 -12.89 -4.30 -2.05
N GLU A 189 -11.57 -4.32 -2.07
CA GLU A 189 -10.75 -3.45 -2.90
C GLU A 189 -10.56 -4.11 -4.27
N ILE A 190 -10.75 -3.34 -5.33
CA ILE A 190 -10.64 -3.79 -6.72
C ILE A 190 -9.68 -2.85 -7.45
N VAL A 191 -8.68 -3.42 -8.07
CA VAL A 191 -7.71 -2.73 -8.92
C VAL A 191 -7.59 -3.42 -10.28
N ARG A 192 -6.92 -2.80 -11.23
CA ARG A 192 -6.62 -3.44 -12.52
C ARG A 192 -5.77 -4.70 -12.32
N ALA A 193 -6.03 -5.74 -13.11
CA ALA A 193 -5.28 -7.00 -13.08
C ALA A 193 -3.79 -6.81 -13.39
N GLY A 194 -2.95 -7.64 -12.79
CA GLY A 194 -1.50 -7.63 -12.97
C GLY A 194 -0.77 -6.53 -12.19
N LEU A 195 -1.44 -5.87 -11.25
CA LEU A 195 -0.86 -4.85 -10.39
C LEU A 195 -0.67 -5.39 -8.97
N ASN A 196 0.53 -5.20 -8.45
CA ASN A 196 0.90 -5.51 -7.07
C ASN A 196 2.10 -4.62 -6.67
N LYS A 197 2.44 -4.64 -5.39
CA LYS A 197 3.53 -3.80 -4.86
C LYS A 197 4.88 -4.10 -5.52
N ALA A 198 5.12 -5.34 -5.96
CA ALA A 198 6.37 -5.73 -6.66
C ALA A 198 6.54 -5.01 -8.00
N VAL A 199 5.45 -4.77 -8.73
CA VAL A 199 5.50 -4.01 -10.01
C VAL A 199 6.03 -2.60 -9.77
N GLY A 200 5.56 -1.94 -8.72
CA GLY A 200 6.08 -0.63 -8.30
C GLY A 200 7.54 -0.72 -7.84
N LEU A 201 7.86 -1.69 -7.01
CA LEU A 201 9.22 -1.89 -6.47
C LEU A 201 10.27 -2.14 -7.56
N LYS A 202 9.92 -2.89 -8.62
CA LYS A 202 10.78 -3.07 -9.80
C LYS A 202 11.17 -1.74 -10.44
N ARG A 203 10.21 -0.83 -10.62
CA ARG A 203 10.46 0.51 -11.18
C ARG A 203 11.41 1.34 -10.32
N LEU A 204 11.26 1.27 -9.00
CA LEU A 204 12.16 1.93 -8.06
C LEU A 204 13.57 1.34 -8.13
N ALA A 205 13.70 0.02 -8.18
CA ALA A 205 14.97 -0.68 -8.29
C ALA A 205 15.72 -0.32 -9.59
N GLU A 206 15.00 -0.26 -10.71
CA GLU A 206 15.54 0.19 -12.01
C GLU A 206 16.00 1.65 -11.94
N HIS A 207 15.20 2.55 -11.36
CA HIS A 207 15.55 3.96 -11.21
C HIS A 207 16.85 4.17 -10.43
N PHE A 208 17.03 3.46 -9.32
CA PHE A 208 18.22 3.56 -8.48
C PHE A 208 19.38 2.66 -8.93
N ASN A 209 19.21 1.86 -9.98
CA ASN A 209 20.16 0.83 -10.40
C ASN A 209 20.56 -0.11 -9.24
N VAL A 210 19.59 -0.47 -8.41
CA VAL A 210 19.76 -1.43 -7.31
C VAL A 210 19.33 -2.82 -7.80
N PRO A 211 20.25 -3.81 -7.83
CA PRO A 211 19.89 -5.16 -8.23
C PRO A 211 19.03 -5.84 -7.16
N GLN A 212 18.25 -6.82 -7.59
CA GLN A 212 17.25 -7.52 -6.77
C GLN A 212 17.83 -8.04 -5.45
N GLU A 213 19.05 -8.56 -5.44
CA GLU A 213 19.73 -9.13 -4.26
C GLU A 213 20.01 -8.07 -3.17
N ARG A 214 19.88 -6.80 -3.50
CA ARG A 214 20.02 -5.68 -2.56
C ARG A 214 18.73 -4.94 -2.27
N ILE A 215 17.61 -5.59 -2.54
CA ILE A 215 16.28 -5.11 -2.12
C ILE A 215 15.92 -5.80 -0.80
N ILE A 216 15.54 -5.01 0.19
CA ILE A 216 14.96 -5.48 1.45
C ILE A 216 13.51 -5.00 1.46
N ALA A 217 12.55 -5.89 1.60
CA ALA A 217 11.13 -5.52 1.63
C ALA A 217 10.48 -6.06 2.90
N PHE A 218 9.61 -5.25 3.50
CA PHE A 218 8.85 -5.59 4.71
C PHE A 218 7.36 -5.56 4.43
N GLY A 219 6.65 -6.55 4.97
CA GLY A 219 5.20 -6.66 4.84
C GLY A 219 4.59 -7.60 5.87
N ASP A 220 3.26 -7.63 5.96
CA ASP A 220 2.53 -8.47 6.91
C ASP A 220 1.27 -9.13 6.33
N GLU A 221 0.71 -8.64 5.22
CA GLU A 221 -0.54 -9.10 4.66
C GLU A 221 -0.42 -9.71 3.25
N ASP A 222 -1.55 -10.14 2.70
CA ASP A 222 -1.62 -10.83 1.40
C ASP A 222 -1.18 -9.95 0.22
N ASN A 223 -1.35 -8.62 0.31
CA ASN A 223 -0.90 -7.67 -0.72
C ASN A 223 0.62 -7.45 -0.74
N ASP A 224 1.35 -8.04 0.20
CA ASP A 224 2.82 -8.00 0.27
C ASP A 224 3.48 -9.23 -0.36
N LEU A 225 2.72 -10.30 -0.64
CA LEU A 225 3.27 -11.59 -1.07
C LEU A 225 4.25 -11.43 -2.24
N GLU A 226 3.84 -10.80 -3.33
CA GLU A 226 4.66 -10.65 -4.51
C GLU A 226 5.87 -9.72 -4.26
N MET A 227 5.73 -8.72 -3.39
CA MET A 227 6.83 -7.83 -3.01
C MET A 227 7.88 -8.56 -2.17
N ILE A 228 7.45 -9.37 -1.21
CA ILE A 228 8.30 -10.19 -0.36
C ILE A 228 9.02 -11.26 -1.18
N GLU A 229 8.32 -11.94 -2.08
CA GLU A 229 8.91 -12.95 -2.97
C GLU A 229 9.91 -12.33 -3.97
N TYR A 230 9.62 -11.14 -4.47
CA TYR A 230 10.49 -10.44 -5.41
C TYR A 230 11.77 -9.92 -4.77
N ALA A 231 11.75 -9.48 -3.52
CA ALA A 231 12.92 -8.89 -2.87
C ALA A 231 14.04 -9.91 -2.69
N GLY A 232 15.31 -9.44 -2.76
CA GLY A 232 16.46 -10.27 -2.42
C GLY A 232 16.48 -10.68 -0.94
N THR A 233 15.84 -9.88 -0.09
CA THR A 233 15.55 -10.20 1.31
C THR A 233 14.13 -9.74 1.63
N GLY A 234 13.17 -10.65 1.48
CA GLY A 234 11.80 -10.45 1.93
C GLY A 234 11.67 -10.76 3.41
N VAL A 235 11.14 -9.82 4.18
CA VAL A 235 11.01 -9.91 5.64
C VAL A 235 9.53 -9.85 6.01
N ALA A 236 9.02 -10.91 6.60
CA ALA A 236 7.67 -10.92 7.17
C ALA A 236 7.70 -10.33 8.58
N MET A 237 6.70 -9.50 8.90
CA MET A 237 6.49 -9.04 10.26
C MET A 237 6.02 -10.16 11.17
N GLY A 238 6.33 -10.08 12.48
CA GLY A 238 5.92 -11.06 13.48
C GLY A 238 4.40 -11.21 13.62
N ASN A 239 3.66 -10.14 13.36
CA ASN A 239 2.20 -10.13 13.28
C ASN A 239 1.65 -10.56 11.91
N GLY A 240 2.51 -10.80 10.91
CA GLY A 240 2.09 -11.12 9.55
C GLY A 240 1.37 -12.46 9.43
N ILE A 241 0.65 -12.64 8.33
CA ILE A 241 -0.07 -13.88 8.00
C ILE A 241 0.88 -15.05 7.77
N ASP A 242 0.43 -16.27 8.08
CA ASP A 242 1.27 -17.46 7.91
C ASP A 242 1.74 -17.68 6.47
N GLN A 243 0.90 -17.34 5.49
CA GLN A 243 1.26 -17.46 4.08
C GLN A 243 2.48 -16.60 3.75
N LEU A 244 2.53 -15.35 4.25
CA LEU A 244 3.65 -14.45 4.04
C LEU A 244 4.92 -14.94 4.74
N LYS A 245 4.80 -15.40 6.01
CA LYS A 245 5.91 -15.95 6.77
C LYS A 245 6.53 -17.19 6.10
N ASN A 246 5.71 -18.01 5.43
CA ASN A 246 6.18 -19.19 4.74
C ASN A 246 7.01 -18.93 3.47
N ILE A 247 6.80 -17.78 2.82
CA ILE A 247 7.54 -17.40 1.61
C ILE A 247 8.68 -16.41 1.88
N ALA A 248 8.65 -15.72 3.02
CA ALA A 248 9.67 -14.75 3.39
C ALA A 248 11.03 -15.41 3.63
N ASN A 249 12.11 -14.68 3.34
CA ASN A 249 13.47 -15.14 3.66
C ASN A 249 13.73 -15.12 5.17
N GLU A 250 13.17 -14.15 5.85
CA GLU A 250 13.33 -13.93 7.28
C GLU A 250 12.03 -13.40 7.91
N THR A 251 11.88 -13.62 9.22
CA THR A 251 10.78 -13.05 10.00
C THR A 251 11.37 -12.19 11.11
N THR A 252 10.83 -10.99 11.30
CA THR A 252 11.20 -10.09 12.38
C THR A 252 10.14 -10.13 13.51
N VAL A 253 10.30 -9.30 14.55
CA VAL A 253 9.30 -9.10 15.59
C VAL A 253 8.09 -8.32 15.04
N THR A 254 7.08 -8.10 15.86
CA THR A 254 5.86 -7.41 15.44
C THR A 254 6.09 -5.92 15.15
N ASN A 255 5.13 -5.28 14.48
CA ASN A 255 5.12 -3.82 14.29
C ASN A 255 5.06 -3.07 15.63
N GLU A 256 4.39 -3.62 16.66
CA GLU A 256 4.35 -3.06 18.02
C GLU A 256 5.71 -3.12 18.73
N GLU A 257 6.59 -4.02 18.30
CA GLU A 257 7.91 -4.24 18.86
C GLU A 257 9.02 -3.64 17.98
N ASP A 258 8.68 -2.70 17.10
CA ASP A 258 9.62 -2.06 16.16
C ASP A 258 10.34 -3.06 15.23
N GLY A 259 9.61 -4.01 14.64
CA GLY A 259 10.19 -5.08 13.84
C GLY A 259 11.05 -4.60 12.68
N VAL A 260 10.65 -3.53 11.99
CA VAL A 260 11.44 -2.90 10.92
C VAL A 260 12.78 -2.40 11.46
N ALA A 261 12.77 -1.66 12.59
CA ALA A 261 13.98 -1.13 13.21
C ALA A 261 14.90 -2.24 13.66
N THR A 262 14.36 -3.22 14.39
CA THR A 262 15.12 -4.36 14.92
C THR A 262 15.85 -5.11 13.82
N PHE A 263 15.19 -5.36 12.70
CA PHE A 263 15.80 -6.03 11.57
C PHE A 263 16.89 -5.18 10.90
N LEU A 264 16.59 -3.92 10.60
CA LEU A 264 17.52 -3.03 9.90
C LEU A 264 18.78 -2.72 10.74
N GLU A 265 18.66 -2.50 12.05
CA GLU A 265 19.80 -2.33 12.97
C GLU A 265 20.78 -3.50 12.84
N HIS A 266 20.28 -4.72 12.90
CA HIS A 266 21.10 -5.93 12.80
C HIS A 266 21.67 -6.13 11.39
N ARG A 267 20.81 -6.07 10.36
CA ARG A 267 21.15 -6.40 8.97
C ARG A 267 22.16 -5.42 8.36
N LEU A 268 22.04 -4.14 8.67
CA LEU A 268 22.86 -3.07 8.11
C LEU A 268 23.95 -2.58 9.08
N ASN A 269 24.05 -3.16 10.29
CA ASN A 269 24.96 -2.72 11.35
C ASN A 269 24.81 -1.21 11.67
N LEU A 270 23.54 -0.76 11.80
CA LEU A 270 23.27 0.65 12.09
C LEU A 270 23.57 0.95 13.56
N ALA A 271 24.52 1.83 13.82
CA ALA A 271 24.81 2.31 15.17
C ALA A 271 23.90 3.51 15.49
N ILE A 272 22.86 3.28 16.31
CA ILE A 272 22.01 4.36 16.82
C ILE A 272 22.53 4.74 18.21
N SER A 273 22.89 6.03 18.40
CA SER A 273 23.33 6.53 19.70
C SER A 273 22.20 6.40 20.74
N ASP A 274 22.55 5.98 21.96
CA ASP A 274 21.58 5.73 23.05
C ASP A 274 20.72 6.97 23.40
N GLU A 275 21.18 8.17 23.12
CA GLU A 275 20.43 9.41 23.30
C GLU A 275 19.17 9.51 22.43
N ARG A 276 19.08 8.77 21.31
CA ARG A 276 17.92 8.74 20.41
C ARG A 276 16.99 7.54 20.65
N ARG A 277 17.34 6.65 21.60
CA ARG A 277 16.47 5.51 21.99
C ARG A 277 15.45 5.89 23.06
N LEU A 278 15.59 7.03 23.71
CA LEU A 278 14.83 7.46 24.90
C LEU A 278 14.02 8.75 24.68
N SER A 279 14.03 9.32 23.49
CA SER A 279 13.22 10.48 23.11
C SER A 279 12.02 10.07 22.27
#